data_3a5398e05eeea1387d1a1f9c0235d98b
#
_entry.id   3a5398e05eeea1387d1a1f9c0235d98b
#
_cell.length_a   1.000
_cell.length_b   1.000
_cell.length_c   1.000
_cell.angle_alpha   90.00
_cell.angle_beta   90.00
_cell.angle_gamma   90.00
#
_symmetry.space_group_name_H-M   'P 1'
#
loop_
_entity.id
_entity.type
_entity.pdbx_description
1 polymer ?
#
loop_
_entity_poly.entity_id
_entity_poly.type
_entity_poly.pdbx_seq_one_letter_code
_entity_poly.pdbx_strand_id
1 'polypeptide(L)'
;MADLDLRRNALLVIDIQDSFKATPRWERRNNRAFEANVTRLIEAFRHAGKPVIYFLHSDSDEHFSTDSPHYRLMDFLAPREDEPILHKTSRNCFTTTNLLQRLVELRVTRVTIAGIQTEQCCETTARVAADLGFDVDFVTEATLTFPIPKTLEPGSTELGVDAIVERTEYALRRRFARICTVEDAVA
;
A
#
# COMPACT_ATOMS: atom_id res chain seq x y z
N MET A 1 -13.65 25.67 -6.16
CA MET A 1 -12.62 24.88 -6.89
C MET A 1 -12.02 23.74 -6.09
N ALA A 2 -12.12 23.73 -4.76
CA ALA A 2 -11.61 22.63 -3.90
C ALA A 2 -12.41 21.31 -4.00
N ASP A 3 -13.70 21.37 -4.33
CA ASP A 3 -14.61 20.20 -4.33
C ASP A 3 -14.43 19.25 -5.54
N LEU A 4 -13.75 19.70 -6.60
CA LEU A 4 -13.46 18.87 -7.79
C LEU A 4 -12.27 17.91 -7.59
N ASP A 5 -11.34 18.26 -6.71
CA ASP A 5 -10.10 17.47 -6.48
C ASP A 5 -10.36 16.28 -5.55
N LEU A 6 -11.27 16.43 -4.59
CA LEU A 6 -11.64 15.38 -3.64
C LEU A 6 -12.34 14.17 -4.27
N ARG A 7 -13.07 14.35 -5.38
CA ARG A 7 -13.82 13.27 -6.07
C ARG A 7 -12.97 12.42 -7.02
N ARG A 8 -11.71 12.79 -7.24
CA ARG A 8 -10.82 12.13 -8.20
C ARG A 8 -9.69 11.34 -7.56
N ASN A 9 -9.74 11.12 -6.26
CA ASN A 9 -8.73 10.38 -5.52
C ASN A 9 -9.26 8.97 -5.19
N ALA A 10 -8.41 7.95 -5.32
CA ALA A 10 -8.69 6.57 -4.90
C ALA A 10 -7.67 6.11 -3.86
N LEU A 11 -8.12 5.38 -2.83
CA LEU A 11 -7.24 4.73 -1.86
C LEU A 11 -6.85 3.34 -2.37
N LEU A 12 -5.55 3.10 -2.47
CA LEU A 12 -4.97 1.79 -2.77
C LEU A 12 -4.48 1.15 -1.48
N VAL A 13 -5.17 0.10 -1.04
CA VAL A 13 -4.87 -0.69 0.17
C VAL A 13 -4.08 -1.92 -0.27
N ILE A 14 -2.73 -1.81 -0.20
CA ILE A 14 -1.82 -2.73 -0.87
C ILE A 14 -1.36 -3.83 0.08
N ASP A 15 -1.68 -5.09 -0.26
CA ASP A 15 -1.12 -6.31 0.34
C ASP A 15 -1.20 -6.38 1.87
N ILE A 16 -2.25 -5.81 2.46
CA ILE A 16 -2.51 -5.94 3.90
C ILE A 16 -3.17 -7.30 4.14
N GLN A 17 -2.35 -8.35 4.10
CA GLN A 17 -2.78 -9.75 4.10
C GLN A 17 -2.14 -10.58 5.22
N ASP A 18 -2.84 -11.61 5.66
CA ASP A 18 -2.41 -12.49 6.76
C ASP A 18 -1.13 -13.28 6.43
N SER A 19 -0.76 -13.41 5.16
CA SER A 19 0.51 -14.00 4.73
C SER A 19 1.72 -13.41 5.47
N PHE A 20 1.71 -12.09 5.73
CA PHE A 20 2.78 -11.45 6.51
C PHE A 20 2.81 -11.88 7.96
N LYS A 21 1.63 -12.08 8.58
CA LYS A 21 1.52 -12.55 9.99
C LYS A 21 2.06 -13.97 10.17
N ALA A 22 2.01 -14.80 9.12
CA ALA A 22 2.53 -16.16 9.14
C ALA A 22 4.07 -16.23 9.14
N THR A 23 4.75 -15.11 8.87
CA THR A 23 6.22 -15.06 8.82
C THR A 23 6.82 -14.57 10.14
N PRO A 24 8.00 -15.10 10.59
CA PRO A 24 8.67 -14.64 11.82
C PRO A 24 9.01 -13.15 11.82
N ARG A 25 9.18 -12.54 10.65
CA ARG A 25 9.49 -11.10 10.51
C ARG A 25 8.37 -10.19 10.99
N TRP A 26 7.12 -10.70 11.11
CA TRP A 26 5.99 -9.93 11.58
C TRP A 26 6.22 -9.26 12.94
N GLU A 27 6.91 -9.93 13.85
CA GLU A 27 7.22 -9.40 15.18
C GLU A 27 8.25 -8.26 15.16
N ARG A 28 8.95 -8.11 14.02
CA ARG A 28 10.00 -7.11 13.83
C ARG A 28 9.54 -5.90 12.99
N ARG A 29 8.23 -5.83 12.72
CA ARG A 29 7.65 -4.74 11.93
C ARG A 29 7.77 -3.39 12.64
N ASN A 30 7.84 -2.32 11.85
CA ASN A 30 7.66 -0.96 12.36
C ASN A 30 6.19 -0.67 12.66
N ASN A 31 5.87 0.57 12.96
CA ASN A 31 4.54 1.19 12.90
C ASN A 31 3.43 0.44 13.65
N ARG A 32 3.44 0.55 14.96
CA ARG A 32 2.41 -0.05 15.82
C ARG A 32 1.01 0.56 15.64
N ALA A 33 0.92 1.78 15.10
CA ALA A 33 -0.33 2.45 14.78
C ALA A 33 -0.89 2.09 13.39
N PHE A 34 -0.22 1.22 12.63
CA PHE A 34 -0.53 0.89 11.25
C PHE A 34 -2.01 0.56 11.02
N GLU A 35 -2.57 -0.38 11.78
CA GLU A 35 -3.96 -0.82 11.60
C GLU A 35 -4.94 0.34 11.85
N ALA A 36 -4.73 1.13 12.91
CA ALA A 36 -5.55 2.29 13.22
C ALA A 36 -5.46 3.37 12.13
N ASN A 37 -4.26 3.63 11.60
CA ASN A 37 -4.02 4.60 10.55
C ASN A 37 -4.69 4.19 9.22
N VAL A 38 -4.57 2.92 8.84
CA VAL A 38 -5.22 2.38 7.64
C VAL A 38 -6.74 2.43 7.78
N THR A 39 -7.28 2.03 8.93
CA THR A 39 -8.72 2.10 9.21
C THR A 39 -9.23 3.53 9.08
N ARG A 40 -8.52 4.50 9.66
CA ARG A 40 -8.88 5.93 9.57
C ARG A 40 -8.91 6.43 8.12
N LEU A 41 -7.95 6.04 7.29
CA LEU A 41 -7.95 6.36 5.85
C LEU A 41 -9.14 5.74 5.12
N ILE A 42 -9.39 4.45 5.33
CA ILE A 42 -10.52 3.75 4.70
C ILE A 42 -11.85 4.42 5.05
N GLU A 43 -12.07 4.71 6.32
CA GLU A 43 -13.30 5.37 6.78
C GLU A 43 -13.46 6.77 6.19
N ALA A 44 -12.39 7.56 6.11
CA ALA A 44 -12.42 8.89 5.51
C ALA A 44 -12.75 8.83 4.00
N PHE A 45 -12.16 7.89 3.26
CA PHE A 45 -12.46 7.70 1.84
C PHE A 45 -13.89 7.23 1.63
N ARG A 46 -14.36 6.29 2.42
CA ARG A 46 -15.76 5.82 2.42
C ARG A 46 -16.75 6.94 2.72
N HIS A 47 -16.45 7.77 3.73
CA HIS A 47 -17.29 8.91 4.09
C HIS A 47 -17.36 9.95 2.98
N ALA A 48 -16.25 10.17 2.28
CA ALA A 48 -16.16 11.09 1.16
C ALA A 48 -16.71 10.50 -0.16
N GLY A 49 -17.19 9.26 -0.18
CA GLY A 49 -17.66 8.56 -1.39
C GLY A 49 -16.54 8.32 -2.42
N LYS A 50 -15.29 8.22 -1.96
CA LYS A 50 -14.13 7.96 -2.80
C LYS A 50 -13.85 6.46 -2.91
N PRO A 51 -13.35 5.97 -4.06
CA PRO A 51 -13.02 4.56 -4.24
C PRO A 51 -11.96 4.06 -3.27
N VAL A 52 -12.18 2.86 -2.71
CA VAL A 52 -11.20 2.08 -1.97
C VAL A 52 -10.96 0.79 -2.74
N ILE A 53 -9.71 0.48 -3.07
CA ILE A 53 -9.32 -0.68 -3.86
C ILE A 53 -8.29 -1.48 -3.08
N TYR A 54 -8.58 -2.75 -2.86
CA TYR A 54 -7.71 -3.67 -2.11
C TYR A 54 -6.89 -4.53 -3.05
N PHE A 55 -5.72 -4.93 -2.57
CA PHE A 55 -4.83 -5.83 -3.30
C PHE A 55 -4.39 -7.00 -2.42
N LEU A 56 -4.31 -8.17 -3.06
CA LEU A 56 -3.65 -9.35 -2.53
C LEU A 56 -2.49 -9.73 -3.47
N HIS A 57 -1.30 -9.90 -2.91
CA HIS A 57 -0.13 -10.34 -3.63
C HIS A 57 0.06 -11.85 -3.49
N SER A 58 0.28 -12.53 -4.61
CA SER A 58 0.69 -13.93 -4.62
C SER A 58 2.04 -14.11 -5.31
N ASP A 59 2.84 -15.02 -4.80
CA ASP A 59 4.09 -15.49 -5.40
C ASP A 59 4.36 -16.95 -5.04
N SER A 60 5.59 -17.43 -5.26
CA SER A 60 5.98 -18.83 -5.01
C SER A 60 6.29 -19.14 -3.53
N ASP A 61 6.26 -18.16 -2.63
CA ASP A 61 6.41 -18.39 -1.19
C ASP A 61 5.16 -19.11 -0.65
N GLU A 62 5.35 -20.10 0.22
CA GLU A 62 4.25 -20.92 0.75
C GLU A 62 3.15 -20.12 1.45
N HIS A 63 3.50 -19.00 2.10
CA HIS A 63 2.53 -18.14 2.78
C HIS A 63 1.80 -17.19 1.84
N PHE A 64 2.37 -16.93 0.65
CA PHE A 64 1.82 -16.05 -0.39
C PHE A 64 1.21 -16.80 -1.57
N SER A 65 1.30 -18.14 -1.59
CA SER A 65 0.60 -18.97 -2.57
C SER A 65 -0.92 -18.77 -2.50
N THR A 66 -1.59 -18.79 -3.62
CA THR A 66 -3.08 -18.70 -3.70
C THR A 66 -3.79 -19.81 -2.94
N ASP A 67 -3.12 -20.95 -2.72
CA ASP A 67 -3.64 -22.10 -1.97
C ASP A 67 -3.39 -21.98 -0.45
N SER A 68 -2.64 -20.97 -0.02
CA SER A 68 -2.34 -20.74 1.39
C SER A 68 -3.58 -20.28 2.16
N PRO A 69 -3.84 -20.82 3.37
CA PRO A 69 -4.91 -20.32 4.24
C PRO A 69 -4.68 -18.87 4.69
N HIS A 70 -3.46 -18.35 4.52
CA HIS A 70 -3.06 -16.99 4.84
C HIS A 70 -3.23 -16.01 3.66
N TYR A 71 -3.58 -16.51 2.46
CA TYR A 71 -3.84 -15.67 1.28
C TYR A 71 -5.20 -14.99 1.36
N ARG A 72 -5.34 -14.10 2.33
CA ARG A 72 -6.56 -13.32 2.58
C ARG A 72 -6.22 -11.98 3.21
N LEU A 73 -7.10 -11.01 3.06
CA LEU A 73 -6.97 -9.72 3.74
C LEU A 73 -7.03 -9.89 5.26
N MET A 74 -6.35 -9.01 5.98
CA MET A 74 -6.46 -8.95 7.44
C MET A 74 -7.88 -8.54 7.85
N ASP A 75 -8.40 -9.17 8.90
CA ASP A 75 -9.80 -9.07 9.32
C ASP A 75 -10.30 -7.64 9.59
N PHE A 76 -9.41 -6.73 10.02
CA PHE A 76 -9.78 -5.35 10.33
C PHE A 76 -10.18 -4.52 9.10
N LEU A 77 -9.85 -4.95 7.88
CA LEU A 77 -10.12 -4.19 6.65
C LEU A 77 -11.59 -4.21 6.24
N ALA A 78 -12.28 -5.33 6.43
CA ALA A 78 -13.70 -5.53 6.15
C ALA A 78 -14.20 -4.83 4.85
N PRO A 79 -13.72 -5.25 3.65
CA PRO A 79 -14.15 -4.65 2.39
C PRO A 79 -15.66 -4.68 2.20
N ARG A 80 -16.23 -3.63 1.59
CA ARG A 80 -17.63 -3.57 1.20
C ARG A 80 -17.85 -4.29 -0.15
N GLU A 81 -19.08 -4.60 -0.48
CA GLU A 81 -19.44 -5.32 -1.71
C GLU A 81 -19.01 -4.57 -2.99
N ASP A 82 -19.02 -3.25 -2.96
CA ASP A 82 -18.63 -2.36 -4.05
C ASP A 82 -17.12 -2.03 -4.07
N GLU A 83 -16.34 -2.48 -3.08
CA GLU A 83 -14.90 -2.28 -2.98
C GLU A 83 -14.13 -3.47 -3.56
N PRO A 84 -13.48 -3.32 -4.72
CA PRO A 84 -12.84 -4.46 -5.40
C PRO A 84 -11.58 -4.93 -4.67
N ILE A 85 -11.39 -6.25 -4.67
CA ILE A 85 -10.13 -6.89 -4.27
C ILE A 85 -9.45 -7.40 -5.54
N LEU A 86 -8.28 -6.84 -5.86
CA LEU A 86 -7.50 -7.21 -7.04
C LEU A 86 -6.34 -8.13 -6.64
N HIS A 87 -6.16 -9.21 -7.41
CA HIS A 87 -5.10 -10.19 -7.19
C HIS A 87 -3.92 -9.88 -8.12
N LYS A 88 -2.73 -9.73 -7.58
CA LYS A 88 -1.52 -9.40 -8.35
C LYS A 88 -0.36 -10.34 -8.07
N THR A 89 0.49 -10.49 -9.07
CA THR A 89 1.76 -11.24 -8.97
C THR A 89 2.99 -10.35 -9.14
N SER A 90 2.81 -9.11 -9.62
CA SER A 90 3.86 -8.09 -9.71
C SER A 90 3.96 -7.27 -8.42
N ARG A 91 5.12 -6.65 -8.17
CA ARG A 91 5.28 -5.77 -7.00
C ARG A 91 4.39 -4.53 -7.10
N ASN A 92 4.29 -3.87 -8.25
CA ASN A 92 3.32 -2.80 -8.44
C ASN A 92 1.90 -3.32 -8.68
N CYS A 93 0.91 -2.49 -8.44
CA CYS A 93 -0.49 -2.83 -8.57
C CYS A 93 -1.04 -2.77 -10.01
N PHE A 94 -0.28 -2.27 -10.99
CA PHE A 94 -0.75 -2.04 -12.35
C PHE A 94 -0.46 -3.20 -13.32
N THR A 95 0.74 -3.78 -13.24
CA THR A 95 1.26 -4.67 -14.29
C THR A 95 0.43 -5.95 -14.48
N THR A 96 -0.07 -6.54 -13.41
CA THR A 96 -0.79 -7.83 -13.46
C THR A 96 -2.25 -7.72 -13.05
N THR A 97 -2.81 -6.51 -13.01
CA THR A 97 -4.22 -6.25 -12.72
C THR A 97 -4.83 -5.30 -13.75
N ASN A 98 -6.13 -5.10 -13.67
CA ASN A 98 -6.84 -4.09 -14.47
C ASN A 98 -6.98 -2.75 -13.73
N LEU A 99 -6.08 -2.43 -12.78
CA LEU A 99 -6.16 -1.20 -11.98
C LEU A 99 -6.23 0.05 -12.86
N LEU A 100 -5.36 0.17 -13.87
CA LEU A 100 -5.33 1.35 -14.75
C LEU A 100 -6.70 1.58 -15.42
N GLN A 101 -7.30 0.53 -15.96
CA GLN A 101 -8.63 0.61 -16.58
C GLN A 101 -9.66 1.13 -15.59
N ARG A 102 -9.68 0.58 -14.36
CA ARG A 102 -10.63 1.00 -13.31
C ARG A 102 -10.46 2.46 -12.92
N LEU A 103 -9.22 2.91 -12.72
CA LEU A 103 -8.94 4.31 -12.37
C LEU A 103 -9.40 5.27 -13.49
N VAL A 104 -9.19 4.90 -14.75
CA VAL A 104 -9.65 5.69 -15.92
C VAL A 104 -11.18 5.73 -15.98
N GLU A 105 -11.88 4.61 -15.84
CA GLU A 105 -13.34 4.54 -15.81
C GLU A 105 -13.94 5.39 -14.68
N LEU A 106 -13.31 5.38 -13.50
CA LEU A 106 -13.68 6.19 -12.35
C LEU A 106 -13.21 7.65 -12.45
N ARG A 107 -12.49 8.01 -13.53
CA ARG A 107 -11.91 9.36 -13.76
C ARG A 107 -11.00 9.80 -12.61
N VAL A 108 -10.33 8.86 -11.97
CA VAL A 108 -9.35 9.13 -10.92
C VAL A 108 -8.12 9.79 -11.54
N THR A 109 -7.61 10.83 -10.88
CA THR A 109 -6.38 11.53 -11.26
C THR A 109 -5.33 11.50 -10.18
N ARG A 110 -5.71 11.09 -8.96
CA ARG A 110 -4.82 10.96 -7.80
C ARG A 110 -5.02 9.61 -7.15
N VAL A 111 -3.94 9.02 -6.66
CA VAL A 111 -4.00 7.81 -5.83
C VAL A 111 -3.34 8.06 -4.49
N THR A 112 -3.99 7.59 -3.41
CA THR A 112 -3.42 7.58 -2.07
C THR A 112 -2.99 6.15 -1.74
N ILE A 113 -1.76 5.97 -1.27
CA ILE A 113 -1.14 4.66 -1.06
C ILE A 113 -0.98 4.37 0.42
N ALA A 114 -1.48 3.21 0.83
CA ALA A 114 -1.30 2.58 2.13
C ALA A 114 -1.04 1.08 1.94
N GLY A 115 -0.28 0.43 2.81
CA GLY A 115 -0.07 -1.01 2.71
C GLY A 115 1.29 -1.55 3.14
N ILE A 116 1.65 -2.73 2.62
CA ILE A 116 2.84 -3.52 2.93
C ILE A 116 3.54 -3.96 1.62
N GLN A 117 4.86 -3.88 1.44
CA GLN A 117 5.86 -3.21 2.28
C GLN A 117 6.13 -1.81 1.74
N THR A 118 6.50 -0.91 2.63
CA THR A 118 6.77 0.50 2.31
C THR A 118 7.67 0.67 1.09
N GLU A 119 8.85 0.04 1.08
CA GLU A 119 9.90 0.14 0.06
C GLU A 119 9.72 -0.82 -1.14
N GLN A 120 8.76 -1.74 -1.06
CA GLN A 120 8.51 -2.72 -2.13
C GLN A 120 7.21 -2.41 -2.88
N CYS A 121 6.11 -3.08 -2.53
CA CYS A 121 4.87 -2.95 -3.29
C CYS A 121 4.32 -1.52 -3.25
N CYS A 122 4.42 -0.83 -2.11
CA CYS A 122 3.94 0.55 -2.00
C CYS A 122 4.81 1.52 -2.81
N GLU A 123 6.15 1.51 -2.63
CA GLU A 123 7.05 2.38 -3.40
C GLU A 123 7.00 2.08 -4.90
N THR A 124 7.01 0.79 -5.29
CA THR A 124 6.95 0.42 -6.71
C THR A 124 5.65 0.86 -7.35
N THR A 125 4.52 0.75 -6.64
CA THR A 125 3.22 1.25 -7.11
C THR A 125 3.22 2.77 -7.25
N ALA A 126 3.80 3.49 -6.29
CA ALA A 126 3.90 4.95 -6.33
C ALA A 126 4.67 5.44 -7.58
N ARG A 127 5.79 4.81 -7.89
CA ARG A 127 6.61 5.14 -9.08
C ARG A 127 5.85 4.89 -10.37
N VAL A 128 5.23 3.72 -10.51
CA VAL A 128 4.45 3.38 -11.70
C VAL A 128 3.23 4.28 -11.84
N ALA A 129 2.52 4.60 -10.75
CA ALA A 129 1.41 5.53 -10.78
C ALA A 129 1.82 6.92 -11.29
N ALA A 130 2.94 7.45 -10.79
CA ALA A 130 3.49 8.73 -11.24
C ALA A 130 3.90 8.70 -12.72
N ASP A 131 4.55 7.62 -13.18
CA ASP A 131 4.95 7.44 -14.59
C ASP A 131 3.74 7.33 -15.53
N LEU A 132 2.59 6.84 -15.02
CA LEU A 132 1.30 6.81 -15.73
C LEU A 132 0.54 8.13 -15.68
N GLY A 133 1.06 9.14 -14.99
CA GLY A 133 0.49 10.49 -14.94
C GLY A 133 -0.49 10.75 -13.80
N PHE A 134 -0.58 9.86 -12.81
CA PHE A 134 -1.36 10.10 -11.60
C PHE A 134 -0.57 10.96 -10.60
N ASP A 135 -1.27 11.89 -9.93
CA ASP A 135 -0.77 12.43 -8.67
C ASP A 135 -0.74 11.33 -7.62
N VAL A 136 0.30 11.29 -6.78
CA VAL A 136 0.44 10.26 -5.76
C VAL A 136 0.59 10.89 -4.37
N ASP A 137 -0.27 10.49 -3.46
CA ASP A 137 -0.14 10.73 -2.03
C ASP A 137 0.37 9.45 -1.36
N PHE A 138 1.59 9.50 -0.82
CA PHE A 138 2.20 8.37 -0.13
C PHE A 138 2.11 8.59 1.37
N VAL A 139 1.26 7.81 2.04
CA VAL A 139 0.98 7.98 3.48
C VAL A 139 1.87 7.04 4.28
N THR A 140 3.08 7.50 4.61
CA THR A 140 4.09 6.67 5.30
C THR A 140 3.56 6.10 6.61
N GLU A 141 2.75 6.87 7.37
CA GLU A 141 2.10 6.42 8.61
C GLU A 141 1.11 5.27 8.41
N ALA A 142 0.65 5.04 7.18
CA ALA A 142 -0.22 3.93 6.82
C ALA A 142 0.51 2.87 5.99
N THR A 143 1.85 2.87 6.02
CA THR A 143 2.66 1.79 5.47
C THR A 143 3.41 1.03 6.55
N LEU A 144 3.85 -0.19 6.23
CA LEU A 144 4.55 -1.08 7.14
C LEU A 144 5.71 -1.76 6.42
N THR A 145 6.84 -1.93 7.13
CA THR A 145 8.01 -2.65 6.64
C THR A 145 8.71 -3.45 7.74
N PHE A 146 9.74 -4.17 7.34
CA PHE A 146 10.56 -5.07 8.16
C PHE A 146 12.03 -4.80 7.91
N PRO A 147 12.95 -5.09 8.86
CA PRO A 147 14.38 -5.00 8.62
C PRO A 147 14.81 -5.86 7.42
N ILE A 148 15.70 -5.33 6.59
CA ILE A 148 16.22 -6.03 5.41
C ILE A 148 17.64 -6.47 5.67
N PRO A 149 17.94 -7.79 5.69
CA PRO A 149 19.30 -8.28 5.82
C PRO A 149 20.10 -7.96 4.54
N LYS A 150 21.38 -7.61 4.70
CA LYS A 150 22.27 -7.34 3.58
C LYS A 150 22.55 -8.59 2.73
N THR A 151 22.63 -9.74 3.40
CA THR A 151 22.76 -11.07 2.77
C THR A 151 21.87 -12.06 3.52
N LEU A 152 21.65 -13.26 2.95
CA LEU A 152 20.89 -14.32 3.60
C LEU A 152 21.74 -15.13 4.62
N GLU A 153 23.02 -14.80 4.79
CA GLU A 153 23.91 -15.48 5.71
C GLU A 153 23.61 -15.13 7.17
N PRO A 154 23.71 -16.08 8.08
CA PRO A 154 23.54 -15.84 9.51
C PRO A 154 24.50 -14.75 10.02
N GLY A 155 23.99 -13.80 10.81
CA GLY A 155 24.78 -12.68 11.33
C GLY A 155 25.02 -11.53 10.34
N SER A 156 24.36 -11.55 9.20
CA SER A 156 24.37 -10.42 8.25
C SER A 156 23.91 -9.13 8.94
N THR A 157 24.53 -8.01 8.56
CA THR A 157 24.03 -6.69 8.92
C THR A 157 22.69 -6.43 8.27
N GLU A 158 21.83 -5.66 8.95
CA GLU A 158 20.50 -5.34 8.45
C GLU A 158 20.34 -3.83 8.26
N LEU A 159 19.56 -3.46 7.25
CA LEU A 159 19.00 -2.11 7.15
C LEU A 159 17.77 -2.05 8.05
N GLY A 160 17.81 -1.20 9.07
CA GLY A 160 16.71 -1.03 10.02
C GLY A 160 15.50 -0.35 9.40
N VAL A 161 14.33 -0.57 10.00
CA VAL A 161 13.05 -0.08 9.49
C VAL A 161 13.00 1.44 9.33
N ASP A 162 13.57 2.20 10.25
CA ASP A 162 13.57 3.67 10.19
C ASP A 162 14.38 4.17 8.97
N ALA A 163 15.54 3.56 8.71
CA ALA A 163 16.37 3.89 7.55
C ALA A 163 15.68 3.51 6.23
N ILE A 164 14.90 2.44 6.20
CA ILE A 164 14.10 2.04 5.03
C ILE A 164 13.02 3.09 4.75
N VAL A 165 12.26 3.48 5.76
CA VAL A 165 11.20 4.49 5.66
C VAL A 165 11.79 5.82 5.21
N GLU A 166 12.82 6.32 5.90
CA GLU A 166 13.49 7.57 5.56
C GLU A 166 14.00 7.57 4.11
N ARG A 167 14.71 6.52 3.70
CA ARG A 167 15.21 6.36 2.32
C ARG A 167 14.05 6.38 1.31
N THR A 168 12.93 5.71 1.60
CA THR A 168 11.77 5.67 0.70
C THR A 168 11.15 7.05 0.54
N GLU A 169 10.99 7.79 1.63
CA GLU A 169 10.50 9.18 1.59
C GLU A 169 11.40 10.08 0.76
N TYR A 170 12.72 10.03 0.96
CA TYR A 170 13.67 10.80 0.15
C TYR A 170 13.59 10.46 -1.33
N ALA A 171 13.46 9.17 -1.66
CA ALA A 171 13.41 8.69 -3.04
C ALA A 171 12.13 9.10 -3.77
N LEU A 172 11.00 9.15 -3.07
CA LEU A 172 9.69 9.48 -3.66
C LEU A 172 9.42 11.00 -3.69
N ARG A 173 9.90 11.74 -2.70
CA ARG A 173 9.57 13.15 -2.49
C ARG A 173 9.88 14.01 -3.71
N ARG A 174 8.91 14.81 -4.14
CA ARG A 174 8.98 15.78 -5.26
C ARG A 174 9.08 15.19 -6.66
N ARG A 175 9.37 13.91 -6.81
CA ARG A 175 9.49 13.28 -8.15
C ARG A 175 8.32 12.33 -8.45
N PHE A 176 7.96 11.51 -7.48
CA PHE A 176 6.96 10.46 -7.66
C PHE A 176 5.74 10.67 -6.78
N ALA A 177 5.91 11.24 -5.58
CA ALA A 177 4.82 11.38 -4.63
C ALA A 177 4.96 12.60 -3.72
N ARG A 178 3.82 13.07 -3.22
CA ARG A 178 3.71 13.88 -2.03
C ARG A 178 3.74 12.94 -0.83
N ILE A 179 4.70 13.11 0.07
CA ILE A 179 4.72 12.38 1.35
C ILE A 179 3.76 13.09 2.29
N CYS A 180 2.79 12.34 2.80
CA CYS A 180 1.68 12.84 3.59
C CYS A 180 1.59 12.13 4.93
N THR A 181 1.05 12.81 5.93
CA THR A 181 0.49 12.18 7.13
C THR A 181 -0.91 11.64 6.84
N VAL A 182 -1.46 10.84 7.76
CA VAL A 182 -2.87 10.45 7.70
C VAL A 182 -3.78 11.68 7.75
N GLU A 183 -3.43 12.67 8.59
CA GLU A 183 -4.16 13.94 8.72
C GLU A 183 -4.26 14.68 7.39
N ASP A 184 -3.11 14.82 6.68
CA ASP A 184 -3.07 15.48 5.39
C ASP A 184 -3.91 14.77 4.31
N ALA A 185 -4.00 13.44 4.39
CA ALA A 185 -4.70 12.62 3.41
C ALA A 185 -6.22 12.59 3.62
N VAL A 186 -6.71 12.90 4.83
CA VAL A 186 -8.13 12.91 5.18
C VAL A 186 -8.73 14.32 5.26
N ALA A 187 -7.88 15.35 5.25
CA ALA A 187 -8.31 16.76 5.21
C ALA A 187 -8.87 17.12 3.83
#